data_484090a06049c336b68c33323b866310
#
_entry.id   484090a06049c336b68c33323b866310
#
_cell.length_a   1.000
_cell.length_b   1.000
_cell.length_c   1.000
_cell.angle_alpha   90.00
_cell.angle_beta   90.00
_cell.angle_gamma   90.00
#
_symmetry.space_group_name_H-M   'P 1'
#
loop_
_entity.id
_entity.type
_entity.pdbx_description
1 polymer ?
#
loop_
_entity_poly.entity_id
_entity_poly.type
_entity_poly.pdbx_seq_one_letter_code
_entity_poly.pdbx_strand_id
1 'polypeptide(L)'
;MSEPEIKAVLSKINWDTPLSTDDLYLVFTEAKQQIGGIDKKWLYTRILNSFNWYTVMKIIPREEWPYLLSDKIIDNLFPRQLRNKYKHVRSALFE
;
A
#
# COMPACT_ATOMS: atom_id res chain seq x y z
N MET A 1 3.30 12.76 5.62
CA MET A 1 2.04 12.57 6.35
C MET A 1 2.31 12.20 7.79
N SER A 2 1.55 12.74 8.73
CA SER A 2 1.73 12.43 10.15
C SER A 2 1.17 11.05 10.50
N GLU A 3 1.55 10.52 11.68
CA GLU A 3 1.03 9.24 12.14
C GLU A 3 -0.51 9.21 12.21
N PRO A 4 -1.20 10.21 12.77
CA PRO A 4 -2.67 10.19 12.79
C PRO A 4 -3.28 10.16 11.38
N GLU A 5 -2.68 10.85 10.43
CA GLU A 5 -3.18 10.86 9.05
C GLU A 5 -3.00 9.49 8.39
N ILE A 6 -1.85 8.84 8.60
CA ILE A 6 -1.60 7.50 8.09
C ILE A 6 -2.59 6.50 8.70
N LYS A 7 -2.82 6.59 10.01
CA LYS A 7 -3.78 5.72 10.68
C LYS A 7 -5.20 5.93 10.16
N ALA A 8 -5.58 7.17 9.85
CA ALA A 8 -6.88 7.45 9.27
C ALA A 8 -7.04 6.78 7.91
N VAL A 9 -5.99 6.78 7.09
CA VAL A 9 -5.99 6.08 5.79
C VAL A 9 -6.07 4.58 6.01
N LEU A 10 -5.26 4.03 6.91
CA LEU A 10 -5.25 2.59 7.18
C LEU A 10 -6.60 2.10 7.69
N SER A 11 -7.31 2.91 8.48
CA SER A 11 -8.64 2.53 8.98
C SER A 11 -9.64 2.34 7.84
N LYS A 12 -9.48 3.05 6.72
CA LYS A 12 -10.38 2.94 5.58
C LYS A 12 -10.23 1.61 4.84
N ILE A 13 -9.07 0.98 4.94
CA ILE A 13 -8.81 -0.31 4.27
C ILE A 13 -8.92 -1.49 5.23
N ASN A 14 -9.19 -1.25 6.50
CA ASN A 14 -9.25 -2.28 7.54
C ASN A 14 -10.70 -2.66 7.85
N TRP A 15 -11.45 -3.09 6.82
CA TRP A 15 -12.86 -3.42 6.99
C TRP A 15 -13.13 -4.93 7.06
N ASP A 16 -12.18 -5.75 6.65
CA ASP A 16 -12.37 -7.21 6.55
C ASP A 16 -11.31 -8.01 7.32
N THR A 17 -10.54 -7.36 8.20
CA THR A 17 -9.54 -8.06 9.02
C THR A 17 -9.85 -7.90 10.50
N PRO A 18 -9.41 -8.85 11.36
CA PRO A 18 -9.59 -8.71 12.79
C PRO A 18 -8.54 -7.80 13.45
N LEU A 19 -7.60 -7.25 12.68
CA LEU A 19 -6.53 -6.43 13.22
C LEU A 19 -7.01 -5.01 13.50
N SER A 20 -6.40 -4.37 14.51
CA SER A 20 -6.64 -2.96 14.78
C SER A 20 -5.85 -2.10 13.78
N THR A 21 -6.24 -0.81 13.70
CA THR A 21 -5.48 0.16 12.91
C THR A 21 -4.05 0.29 13.42
N ASP A 22 -3.85 0.21 14.75
CA ASP A 22 -2.52 0.26 15.33
C ASP A 22 -1.66 -0.93 14.89
N ASP A 23 -2.25 -2.12 14.78
CA ASP A 23 -1.54 -3.29 14.25
C ASP A 23 -1.10 -3.07 12.81
N LEU A 24 -1.98 -2.52 11.97
CA LEU A 24 -1.64 -2.20 10.59
C LEU A 24 -0.53 -1.16 10.52
N TYR A 25 -0.55 -0.18 11.41
CA TYR A 25 0.49 0.84 11.47
C TYR A 25 1.85 0.22 11.82
N LEU A 26 1.89 -0.75 12.72
CA LEU A 26 3.13 -1.45 13.06
C LEU A 26 3.73 -2.18 11.86
N VAL A 27 2.88 -2.80 11.04
CA VAL A 27 3.33 -3.46 9.81
C VAL A 27 3.76 -2.41 8.77
N PHE A 28 3.01 -1.33 8.64
CA PHE A 28 3.30 -0.26 7.70
C PHE A 28 4.67 0.37 7.96
N THR A 29 5.02 0.58 9.23
CA THR A 29 6.30 1.18 9.62
C THR A 29 7.44 0.17 9.76
N GLU A 30 7.17 -1.10 9.51
CA GLU A 30 8.13 -2.22 9.65
C GLU A 30 8.57 -2.47 11.10
N ALA A 31 7.86 -1.93 12.08
CA ALA A 31 8.07 -2.29 13.48
C ALA A 31 7.75 -3.78 13.69
N LYS A 32 6.83 -4.32 12.89
CA LYS A 32 6.54 -5.76 12.80
C LYS A 32 6.56 -6.14 11.33
N GLN A 33 7.10 -7.32 11.00
CA GLN A 33 7.12 -7.79 9.62
C GLN A 33 5.75 -8.27 9.17
N GLN A 34 5.00 -8.89 10.07
CA GLN A 34 3.63 -9.32 9.80
C GLN A 34 2.86 -9.47 11.11
N ILE A 35 1.54 -9.37 11.02
CA ILE A 35 0.63 -9.64 12.13
C ILE A 35 -0.57 -10.36 11.53
N GLY A 36 -0.88 -11.56 12.03
CA GLY A 36 -2.04 -12.31 11.55
C GLY A 36 -2.04 -12.60 10.06
N GLY A 37 -0.86 -12.83 9.48
CA GLY A 37 -0.73 -13.08 8.05
C GLY A 37 -0.72 -11.84 7.17
N ILE A 38 -0.86 -10.66 7.76
CA ILE A 38 -0.85 -9.40 7.02
C ILE A 38 0.56 -8.82 7.07
N ASP A 39 1.15 -8.63 5.90
CA ASP A 39 2.49 -8.06 5.74
C ASP A 39 2.42 -6.77 4.91
N LYS A 40 3.59 -6.19 4.66
CA LYS A 40 3.69 -4.95 3.90
C LYS A 40 3.18 -5.10 2.47
N LYS A 41 3.41 -6.27 1.85
CA LYS A 41 2.91 -6.56 0.51
C LYS A 41 1.38 -6.50 0.48
N TRP A 42 0.72 -7.09 1.48
CA TRP A 42 -0.74 -7.04 1.61
C TRP A 42 -1.22 -5.60 1.74
N LEU A 43 -0.57 -4.83 2.62
CA LEU A 43 -0.94 -3.43 2.85
C LEU A 43 -0.80 -2.59 1.58
N TYR A 44 0.35 -2.69 0.91
CA TYR A 44 0.60 -1.90 -0.29
C TYR A 44 -0.36 -2.28 -1.42
N THR A 45 -0.64 -3.57 -1.58
CA THR A 45 -1.63 -4.02 -2.55
C THR A 45 -3.00 -3.41 -2.26
N ARG A 46 -3.42 -3.43 -1.00
CA ARG A 46 -4.71 -2.88 -0.59
C ARG A 46 -4.76 -1.37 -0.78
N ILE A 47 -3.67 -0.67 -0.48
CA ILE A 47 -3.59 0.79 -0.66
C ILE A 47 -3.71 1.15 -2.14
N LEU A 48 -3.00 0.46 -3.02
CA LEU A 48 -3.09 0.71 -4.45
C LEU A 48 -4.47 0.40 -5.01
N ASN A 49 -5.15 -0.62 -4.48
CA ASN A 49 -6.51 -0.95 -4.91
C ASN A 49 -7.55 0.06 -4.42
N SER A 50 -7.28 0.76 -3.32
CA SER A 50 -8.29 1.56 -2.61
C SER A 50 -8.18 3.05 -2.87
N PHE A 51 -6.99 3.56 -3.20
CA PHE A 51 -6.75 5.01 -3.32
C PHE A 51 -6.15 5.36 -4.67
N ASN A 52 -6.33 6.62 -5.09
CA ASN A 52 -5.69 7.11 -6.31
C ASN A 52 -4.20 7.38 -6.05
N TRP A 53 -3.45 7.57 -7.13
CA TRP A 53 -1.99 7.73 -7.03
C TRP A 53 -1.58 8.97 -6.22
N TYR A 54 -2.36 10.05 -6.30
CA TYR A 54 -2.06 11.25 -5.50
C TYR A 54 -2.06 10.97 -4.01
N THR A 55 -3.05 10.22 -3.54
CA THR A 55 -3.13 9.82 -2.14
C THR A 55 -1.99 8.88 -1.77
N VAL A 56 -1.70 7.91 -2.65
CA VAL A 56 -0.61 6.95 -2.42
C VAL A 56 0.73 7.67 -2.27
N MET A 57 1.01 8.65 -3.12
CA MET A 57 2.25 9.43 -3.04
C MET A 57 2.40 10.16 -1.72
N LYS A 58 1.30 10.58 -1.11
CA LYS A 58 1.32 11.28 0.18
C LYS A 58 1.57 10.34 1.34
N ILE A 59 1.11 9.09 1.22
CA ILE A 59 1.17 8.11 2.30
C ILE A 59 2.50 7.39 2.33
N ILE A 60 2.99 6.96 1.16
CA ILE A 60 4.14 6.07 1.05
C ILE A 60 5.38 6.87 0.66
N PRO A 61 6.47 6.76 1.44
CA PRO A 61 7.70 7.48 1.12
C PRO A 61 8.25 7.09 -0.25
N ARG A 62 8.88 8.03 -0.92
CA ARG A 62 9.42 7.83 -2.27
C ARG A 62 10.42 6.68 -2.34
N GLU A 63 11.18 6.46 -1.27
CA GLU A 63 12.17 5.38 -1.18
C GLU A 63 11.52 4.00 -1.33
N GLU A 64 10.23 3.90 -1.02
CA GLU A 64 9.48 2.64 -1.08
C GLU A 64 8.81 2.43 -2.43
N TRP A 65 8.77 3.43 -3.31
CA TRP A 65 8.06 3.31 -4.59
C TRP A 65 8.58 2.20 -5.48
N PRO A 66 9.89 1.90 -5.56
CA PRO A 66 10.34 0.75 -6.35
C PRO A 66 9.73 -0.58 -5.89
N TYR A 67 9.58 -0.77 -4.58
CA TYR A 67 8.93 -1.96 -4.05
C TYR A 67 7.42 -1.91 -4.27
N LEU A 68 6.80 -0.75 -3.99
CA LEU A 68 5.37 -0.54 -4.15
C LEU A 68 4.90 -0.85 -5.59
N LEU A 69 5.70 -0.48 -6.58
CA LEU A 69 5.38 -0.67 -7.99
C LEU A 69 6.06 -1.91 -8.58
N SER A 70 6.58 -2.79 -7.74
CA SER A 70 7.18 -4.04 -8.20
C SER A 70 6.11 -5.02 -8.72
N ASP A 71 6.53 -5.98 -9.52
CA ASP A 71 5.61 -7.00 -10.03
C ASP A 71 4.96 -7.80 -8.91
N LYS A 72 5.66 -8.00 -7.79
CA LYS A 72 5.12 -8.72 -6.64
C LYS A 72 3.83 -8.08 -6.11
N ILE A 73 3.71 -6.78 -6.26
CA ILE A 73 2.53 -6.04 -5.80
C ILE A 73 1.57 -5.80 -6.95
N ILE A 74 2.07 -5.31 -8.09
CA ILE A 74 1.22 -4.99 -9.24
C ILE A 74 0.43 -6.20 -9.72
N ASP A 75 1.05 -7.38 -9.75
CA ASP A 75 0.38 -8.60 -10.25
C ASP A 75 -0.79 -9.03 -9.37
N ASN A 76 -0.90 -8.52 -8.16
CA ASN A 76 -2.01 -8.79 -7.25
C ASN A 76 -3.12 -7.75 -7.31
N LEU A 77 -2.97 -6.70 -8.11
CA LEU A 77 -3.98 -5.66 -8.22
C LEU A 77 -5.17 -6.14 -9.04
N PHE A 78 -6.34 -5.64 -8.72
CA PHE A 78 -7.58 -5.99 -9.38
C PHE A 78 -8.45 -4.72 -9.52
N PRO A 79 -9.04 -4.45 -10.70
CA PRO A 79 -9.04 -5.27 -11.92
C PRO A 79 -7.75 -5.12 -12.74
N ARG A 80 -7.70 -5.85 -13.89
CA ARG A 80 -6.52 -5.83 -14.76
C ARG A 80 -6.13 -4.41 -15.20
N GLN A 81 -7.11 -3.55 -15.43
CA GLN A 81 -6.86 -2.17 -15.85
C GLN A 81 -5.99 -1.44 -14.82
N LEU A 82 -6.17 -1.75 -13.55
CA LEU A 82 -5.38 -1.14 -12.49
C LEU A 82 -3.93 -1.59 -12.56
N ARG A 83 -3.68 -2.87 -12.88
CA ARG A 83 -2.32 -3.37 -13.09
C ARG A 83 -1.64 -2.62 -14.22
N ASN A 84 -2.32 -2.46 -15.35
CA ASN A 84 -1.79 -1.76 -16.52
C ASN A 84 -1.49 -0.30 -16.19
N LYS A 85 -2.37 0.35 -15.45
CA LYS A 85 -2.17 1.72 -15.00
C LYS A 85 -0.88 1.87 -14.20
N TYR A 86 -0.64 0.98 -13.24
CA TYR A 86 0.53 1.09 -12.38
C TYR A 86 1.81 0.62 -13.06
N LYS A 87 1.73 -0.29 -14.02
CA LYS A 87 2.87 -0.59 -14.88
C LYS A 87 3.28 0.65 -15.67
N HIS A 88 2.31 1.40 -16.16
CA HIS A 88 2.57 2.65 -16.88
C HIS A 88 3.18 3.71 -15.95
N VAL A 89 2.64 3.86 -14.76
CA VAL A 89 3.19 4.77 -13.75
C VAL A 89 4.65 4.41 -13.44
N ARG A 90 4.93 3.12 -13.27
CA ARG A 90 6.29 2.64 -13.01
C ARG A 90 7.24 3.03 -14.15
N SER A 91 6.82 2.82 -15.40
CA SER A 91 7.64 3.19 -16.55
C SER A 91 7.91 4.68 -16.59
N ALA A 92 6.91 5.51 -16.30
CA ALA A 92 7.05 6.96 -16.29
C ALA A 92 8.01 7.45 -15.20
N LEU A 93 8.08 6.74 -14.06
CA LEU A 93 8.91 7.16 -12.93
C LEU A 93 10.34 6.62 -12.99
N PHE A 94 10.55 5.40 -13.51
CA PHE A 94 11.82 4.69 -13.37
C PHE A 94 12.46 4.26 -14.68
N GLU A 95 11.84 4.54 -15.81
CA GLU A 95 12.35 4.14 -17.13
C GLU A 95 12.47 5.31 -18.14
#